data_324d8fcf9c5bd30719b22000575fdd34
#
_entry.id   324d8fcf9c5bd30719b22000575fdd34
#
_cell.length_a   1.000
_cell.length_b   1.000
_cell.length_c   1.000
_cell.angle_alpha   90.00
_cell.angle_beta   90.00
_cell.angle_gamma   90.00
#
_symmetry.space_group_name_H-M   'P 1'
#
loop_
_entity.id
_entity.type
_entity.pdbx_description
1 polymer ?
#
loop_
_entity_poly.entity_id
_entity_poly.type
_entity_poly.pdbx_seq_one_letter_code
_entity_poly.pdbx_strand_id
1 'polypeptide(L)'
;MAYYDSEINVINDFCECDNGEIYLFNSNNEKILQCVRKIEEWHCSSSKSDPPPDFYSDKYKLMMEVMRVDDHAYINVKGKVINPHIKKENETYKEIQKFVKDNNISFSGNIFVNTVTDLPTQEDHSYDKYLSNFKRVIDNHNSSYDLYKNNHVNYKLIYLILDESSSYIEKE
;
A
#
# COMPACT_ATOMS: atom_id res chain seq x y z
N MET A 1 -5.91 13.92 -0.60
CA MET A 1 -5.65 12.62 0.02
C MET A 1 -5.54 11.66 -1.13
N ALA A 2 -4.40 11.02 -1.35
CA ALA A 2 -4.25 10.03 -2.42
C ALA A 2 -5.21 8.86 -2.13
N TYR A 3 -5.69 8.16 -3.15
CA TYR A 3 -6.66 7.06 -3.04
C TYR A 3 -6.22 5.96 -2.06
N TYR A 4 -4.91 5.75 -1.93
CA TYR A 4 -4.30 4.77 -1.02
C TYR A 4 -3.69 5.40 0.26
N ASP A 5 -4.22 6.52 0.73
CA ASP A 5 -3.75 7.15 1.98
C ASP A 5 -4.17 6.39 3.25
N SER A 6 -4.96 5.33 3.11
CA SER A 6 -5.28 4.45 4.22
C SER A 6 -5.14 2.99 3.83
N GLU A 7 -4.58 2.21 4.71
CA GLU A 7 -4.41 0.76 4.57
C GLU A 7 -5.73 0.05 4.31
N ILE A 8 -6.85 0.60 4.80
CA ILE A 8 -8.18 0.05 4.59
C ILE A 8 -8.61 0.08 3.11
N ASN A 9 -8.20 1.09 2.36
CA ASN A 9 -8.51 1.18 0.93
C ASN A 9 -7.79 0.07 0.16
N VAL A 10 -6.52 -0.18 0.48
CA VAL A 10 -5.74 -1.28 -0.12
C VAL A 10 -6.43 -2.62 0.11
N ILE A 11 -6.95 -2.85 1.33
CA ILE A 11 -7.64 -4.10 1.65
C ILE A 11 -8.97 -4.20 0.92
N ASN A 12 -9.74 -3.12 0.82
CA ASN A 12 -11.00 -3.14 0.08
C ASN A 12 -10.76 -3.50 -1.38
N ASP A 13 -9.77 -2.89 -2.03
CA ASP A 13 -9.41 -3.21 -3.40
C ASP A 13 -8.91 -4.65 -3.53
N PHE A 14 -8.10 -5.12 -2.59
CA PHE A 14 -7.67 -6.52 -2.54
C PHE A 14 -8.86 -7.49 -2.44
N CYS A 15 -9.90 -7.15 -1.69
CA CYS A 15 -11.09 -7.98 -1.58
C CYS A 15 -11.90 -8.05 -2.89
N GLU A 16 -11.79 -7.03 -3.73
CA GLU A 16 -12.45 -6.93 -5.04
C GLU A 16 -11.60 -7.50 -6.19
N CYS A 17 -10.28 -7.65 -6.01
CA CYS A 17 -9.38 -8.22 -7.02
C CYS A 17 -9.73 -9.67 -7.37
N ASP A 18 -9.58 -10.01 -8.65
CA ASP A 18 -9.64 -11.38 -9.12
C ASP A 18 -8.43 -12.20 -8.64
N ASN A 19 -8.63 -13.50 -8.44
CA ASN A 19 -7.55 -14.38 -7.97
C ASN A 19 -6.33 -14.41 -8.90
N GLY A 20 -6.52 -14.13 -10.19
CA GLY A 20 -5.43 -14.07 -11.17
C GLY A 20 -4.47 -12.88 -10.99
N GLU A 21 -4.86 -11.87 -10.22
CA GLU A 21 -4.06 -10.68 -9.93
C GLU A 21 -3.31 -10.78 -8.59
N ILE A 22 -3.50 -11.89 -7.86
CA ILE A 22 -2.91 -12.10 -6.55
C ILE A 22 -1.82 -13.16 -6.62
N TYR A 23 -0.61 -12.77 -6.27
CA TYR A 23 0.53 -13.67 -6.19
C TYR A 23 0.75 -14.15 -4.75
N LEU A 24 0.70 -15.46 -4.56
CA LEU A 24 0.92 -16.10 -3.26
C LEU A 24 2.31 -16.72 -3.21
N PHE A 25 3.17 -16.22 -2.35
CA PHE A 25 4.56 -16.70 -2.22
C PHE A 25 4.70 -18.06 -1.52
N ASN A 26 3.60 -18.68 -1.09
CA ASN A 26 3.67 -19.97 -0.39
C ASN A 26 2.42 -20.81 -0.68
N SER A 27 2.59 -22.06 -1.05
CA SER A 27 1.53 -22.97 -1.52
C SER A 27 0.38 -23.26 -0.52
N ASN A 28 0.57 -22.92 0.76
CA ASN A 28 -0.44 -23.10 1.80
C ASN A 28 -1.35 -21.87 2.03
N ASN A 29 -1.31 -20.89 1.15
CA ASN A 29 -1.87 -19.56 1.41
C ASN A 29 -3.32 -19.38 0.94
N GLU A 30 -3.95 -20.34 0.24
CA GLU A 30 -5.36 -20.19 -0.15
C GLU A 30 -6.30 -20.00 1.07
N LYS A 31 -6.03 -20.71 2.16
CA LYS A 31 -6.78 -20.52 3.40
C LYS A 31 -6.56 -19.14 4.02
N ILE A 32 -5.33 -18.65 3.95
CA ILE A 32 -4.96 -17.30 4.42
C ILE A 32 -5.65 -16.27 3.56
N LEU A 33 -5.62 -16.41 2.23
CA LEU A 33 -6.34 -15.54 1.31
C LEU A 33 -7.84 -15.45 1.65
N GLN A 34 -8.48 -16.59 1.90
CA GLN A 34 -9.88 -16.62 2.34
C GLN A 34 -10.10 -15.93 3.69
N CYS A 35 -9.13 -15.97 4.61
CA CYS A 35 -9.21 -15.25 5.88
C CYS A 35 -9.06 -13.74 5.67
N VAL A 36 -8.11 -13.30 4.82
CA VAL A 36 -7.88 -11.87 4.54
C VAL A 36 -9.11 -11.24 3.87
N ARG A 37 -9.76 -11.93 2.94
CA ARG A 37 -10.98 -11.44 2.26
C ARG A 37 -12.20 -11.26 3.18
N LYS A 38 -12.16 -11.76 4.41
CA LYS A 38 -13.20 -11.54 5.42
C LYS A 38 -12.83 -10.38 6.32
N ILE A 39 -12.73 -9.19 5.72
CA ILE A 39 -12.24 -7.99 6.42
C ILE A 39 -13.06 -7.64 7.66
N GLU A 40 -14.32 -8.01 7.70
CA GLU A 40 -15.20 -7.82 8.86
C GLU A 40 -14.75 -8.59 10.12
N GLU A 41 -13.85 -9.56 9.96
CA GLU A 41 -13.28 -10.35 11.05
C GLU A 41 -11.91 -9.80 11.52
N TRP A 42 -11.53 -8.63 11.03
CA TRP A 42 -10.26 -8.00 11.36
C TRP A 42 -10.47 -6.68 12.11
N HIS A 43 -9.57 -6.43 13.04
CA HIS A 43 -9.44 -5.15 13.74
C HIS A 43 -8.41 -4.30 13.00
N CYS A 44 -8.77 -3.05 12.71
CA CYS A 44 -7.87 -2.07 12.12
C CYS A 44 -7.20 -1.27 13.22
N SER A 45 -5.85 -1.22 13.22
CA SER A 45 -5.02 -0.46 14.15
C SER A 45 -4.46 0.81 13.49
N SER A 46 -5.18 1.38 12.51
CA SER A 46 -4.71 2.53 11.72
C SER A 46 -4.74 3.87 12.46
N SER A 47 -5.14 3.90 13.73
CA SER A 47 -5.05 5.11 14.52
C SER A 47 -3.61 5.34 15.00
N LYS A 48 -3.16 6.61 15.06
CA LYS A 48 -1.81 6.97 15.55
C LYS A 48 -1.54 6.53 16.99
N SER A 49 -2.56 6.13 17.73
CA SER A 49 -2.49 5.67 19.11
C SER A 49 -2.47 4.16 19.25
N ASP A 50 -2.81 3.43 18.18
CA ASP A 50 -2.85 1.98 18.22
C ASP A 50 -1.46 1.40 17.93
N PRO A 51 -1.06 0.36 18.64
CA PRO A 51 0.20 -0.29 18.34
C PRO A 51 0.11 -1.09 17.05
N PRO A 52 1.20 -1.18 16.25
CA PRO A 52 1.23 -2.06 15.08
C PRO A 52 0.96 -3.52 15.48
N PRO A 53 0.50 -4.37 14.56
CA PRO A 53 0.43 -4.21 13.10
C PRO A 53 -0.80 -3.40 12.64
N ASP A 54 -0.89 -3.11 11.32
CA ASP A 54 -2.01 -2.38 10.72
C ASP A 54 -3.36 -3.07 10.96
N PHE A 55 -3.37 -4.40 10.89
CA PHE A 55 -4.56 -5.22 11.14
C PHE A 55 -4.24 -6.48 11.93
N TYR A 56 -5.19 -6.93 12.74
CA TYR A 56 -5.11 -8.23 13.40
C TYR A 56 -6.48 -8.89 13.51
N SER A 57 -6.50 -10.22 13.58
CA SER A 57 -7.72 -11.01 13.77
C SER A 57 -7.55 -12.02 14.90
N ASP A 58 -8.34 -11.82 15.95
CA ASP A 58 -8.41 -12.74 17.08
C ASP A 58 -8.95 -14.11 16.70
N LYS A 59 -9.85 -14.12 15.73
CA LYS A 59 -10.49 -15.34 15.24
C LYS A 59 -9.51 -16.25 14.52
N TYR A 60 -8.65 -15.67 13.68
CA TYR A 60 -7.70 -16.42 12.86
C TYR A 60 -6.31 -16.53 13.50
N LYS A 61 -6.04 -15.78 14.57
CA LYS A 61 -4.70 -15.63 15.15
C LYS A 61 -3.67 -15.19 14.09
N LEU A 62 -4.09 -14.22 13.29
CA LEU A 62 -3.31 -13.60 12.23
C LEU A 62 -3.16 -12.11 12.51
N MET A 63 -2.03 -11.56 12.11
CA MET A 63 -1.76 -10.13 12.03
C MET A 63 -1.26 -9.80 10.62
N MET A 64 -1.54 -8.59 10.15
CA MET A 64 -1.24 -8.19 8.79
C MET A 64 -0.67 -6.78 8.75
N GLU A 65 0.41 -6.64 8.00
CA GLU A 65 1.01 -5.38 7.61
C GLU A 65 0.75 -5.13 6.13
N VAL A 66 0.31 -3.94 5.80
CA VAL A 66 0.06 -3.50 4.43
C VAL A 66 1.24 -2.68 3.96
N MET A 67 1.84 -3.09 2.87
CA MET A 67 3.02 -2.46 2.31
C MET A 67 2.80 -2.04 0.88
N ARG A 68 3.44 -0.95 0.50
CA ARG A 68 3.44 -0.43 -0.86
C ARG A 68 4.84 -0.51 -1.44
N VAL A 69 4.98 -1.11 -2.60
CA VAL A 69 6.22 -1.17 -3.36
C VAL A 69 6.04 -0.41 -4.67
N ASP A 70 6.98 0.47 -4.95
CA ASP A 70 7.00 1.33 -6.12
C ASP A 70 8.45 1.44 -6.62
N ASP A 71 8.65 1.25 -7.91
CA ASP A 71 9.98 1.30 -8.53
C ASP A 71 10.50 2.73 -8.72
N HIS A 72 9.64 3.76 -8.62
CA HIS A 72 10.03 5.17 -8.73
C HIS A 72 10.63 5.73 -7.44
N ALA A 73 10.40 5.08 -6.29
CA ALA A 73 10.92 5.57 -5.03
C ALA A 73 12.45 5.45 -4.97
N TYR A 74 13.10 6.49 -4.45
CA TYR A 74 14.54 6.49 -4.25
C TYR A 74 14.94 7.19 -2.95
N ILE A 75 16.14 6.89 -2.47
CA ILE A 75 16.71 7.56 -1.29
C ILE A 75 17.54 8.75 -1.77
N ASN A 76 17.20 9.95 -1.31
CA ASN A 76 17.97 11.15 -1.65
C ASN A 76 19.28 11.23 -0.83
N VAL A 77 20.13 12.21 -1.16
CA VAL A 77 21.42 12.44 -0.50
C VAL A 77 21.34 12.70 1.01
N LYS A 78 20.15 13.00 1.54
CA LYS A 78 19.89 13.20 2.97
C LYS A 78 19.33 11.94 3.65
N GLY A 79 19.31 10.80 2.97
CA GLY A 79 18.76 9.54 3.48
C GLY A 79 17.22 9.49 3.54
N LYS A 80 16.51 10.47 2.94
CA LYS A 80 15.07 10.50 2.91
C LYS A 80 14.53 9.78 1.68
N VAL A 81 13.53 8.92 1.85
CA VAL A 81 12.81 8.31 0.74
C VAL A 81 11.98 9.38 0.03
N ILE A 82 12.13 9.47 -1.27
CA ILE A 82 11.37 10.34 -2.18
C ILE A 82 10.65 9.44 -3.17
N ASN A 83 9.36 9.61 -3.28
CA ASN A 83 8.55 8.99 -4.32
C ASN A 83 8.00 10.08 -5.25
N PRO A 84 8.50 10.18 -6.50
CA PRO A 84 8.04 11.18 -7.46
C PRO A 84 6.56 11.02 -7.82
N HIS A 85 6.05 9.79 -7.86
CA HIS A 85 4.67 9.48 -8.16
C HIS A 85 3.73 10.10 -7.12
N ILE A 86 3.92 9.76 -5.85
CA ILE A 86 3.16 10.35 -4.73
C ILE A 86 3.27 11.88 -4.72
N LYS A 87 4.45 12.41 -5.04
CA LYS A 87 4.63 13.86 -5.13
C LYS A 87 3.73 14.46 -6.20
N LYS A 88 3.70 13.87 -7.40
CA LYS A 88 2.90 14.34 -8.52
C LYS A 88 1.39 14.22 -8.23
N GLU A 89 0.95 13.13 -7.66
CA GLU A 89 -0.44 12.95 -7.21
C GLU A 89 -0.85 14.06 -6.23
N ASN A 90 -0.04 14.33 -5.23
CA ASN A 90 -0.31 15.37 -4.24
C ASN A 90 -0.34 16.79 -4.86
N GLU A 91 0.50 17.06 -5.86
CA GLU A 91 0.47 18.31 -6.61
C GLU A 91 -0.84 18.45 -7.41
N THR A 92 -1.20 17.43 -8.17
CA THR A 92 -2.45 17.38 -8.94
C THR A 92 -3.68 17.54 -8.04
N TYR A 93 -3.69 16.86 -6.89
CA TYR A 93 -4.77 17.00 -5.92
C TYR A 93 -4.91 18.43 -5.39
N LYS A 94 -3.79 19.10 -5.07
CA LYS A 94 -3.80 20.52 -4.65
C LYS A 94 -4.32 21.45 -5.73
N GLU A 95 -3.97 21.18 -7.00
CA GLU A 95 -4.47 21.95 -8.15
C GLU A 95 -5.98 21.80 -8.28
N ILE A 96 -6.50 20.58 -8.15
CA ILE A 96 -7.95 20.31 -8.16
C ILE A 96 -8.65 21.04 -7.00
N GLN A 97 -8.12 20.94 -5.79
CA GLN A 97 -8.69 21.64 -4.63
C GLN A 97 -8.73 23.16 -4.85
N LYS A 98 -7.65 23.71 -5.40
CA LYS A 98 -7.57 25.13 -5.73
C LYS A 98 -8.62 25.51 -6.78
N PHE A 99 -8.72 24.72 -7.87
CA PHE A 99 -9.72 24.95 -8.92
C PHE A 99 -11.15 24.94 -8.37
N VAL A 100 -11.50 23.98 -7.53
CA VAL A 100 -12.81 23.88 -6.88
C VAL A 100 -13.10 25.13 -6.04
N LYS A 101 -12.13 25.58 -5.26
CA LYS A 101 -12.25 26.77 -4.41
C LYS A 101 -12.38 28.04 -5.24
N ASP A 102 -11.52 28.23 -6.23
CA ASP A 102 -11.49 29.46 -7.05
C ASP A 102 -12.77 29.64 -7.90
N ASN A 103 -13.42 28.54 -8.25
CA ASN A 103 -14.67 28.55 -9.02
C ASN A 103 -15.93 28.43 -8.15
N ASN A 104 -15.79 28.49 -6.81
CA ASN A 104 -16.91 28.38 -5.85
C ASN A 104 -17.78 27.11 -6.12
N ILE A 105 -17.17 26.01 -6.53
CA ILE A 105 -17.89 24.78 -6.79
C ILE A 105 -18.28 24.17 -5.45
N SER A 106 -19.59 23.99 -5.23
CA SER A 106 -20.10 23.33 -4.03
C SER A 106 -20.68 21.96 -4.40
N PHE A 107 -20.45 21.01 -3.51
CA PHE A 107 -20.92 19.64 -3.70
C PHE A 107 -21.86 19.26 -2.56
N SER A 108 -22.91 18.54 -2.88
CA SER A 108 -23.91 18.07 -1.90
C SER A 108 -23.57 16.72 -1.27
N GLY A 109 -22.37 16.19 -1.50
CA GLY A 109 -21.93 14.89 -1.00
C GLY A 109 -20.42 14.73 -1.02
N ASN A 110 -19.95 13.54 -0.67
CA ASN A 110 -18.53 13.20 -0.76
C ASN A 110 -18.09 13.05 -2.21
N ILE A 111 -16.92 13.61 -2.54
CA ILE A 111 -16.32 13.47 -3.84
C ILE A 111 -15.04 12.66 -3.70
N PHE A 112 -14.98 11.60 -4.46
CA PHE A 112 -13.78 10.82 -4.63
C PHE A 112 -13.10 11.27 -5.92
N VAL A 113 -11.87 11.74 -5.81
CA VAL A 113 -11.03 12.10 -6.96
C VAL A 113 -9.94 11.05 -7.05
N ASN A 114 -10.00 10.25 -8.10
CA ASN A 114 -8.90 9.35 -8.46
C ASN A 114 -7.99 10.10 -9.43
N THR A 115 -6.73 10.32 -9.06
CA THR A 115 -5.73 10.91 -9.94
C THR A 115 -4.81 9.83 -10.42
N VAL A 116 -4.96 9.41 -11.66
CA VAL A 116 -3.96 8.57 -12.33
C VAL A 116 -2.87 9.50 -12.85
N THR A 117 -1.67 9.37 -12.34
CA THR A 117 -0.52 10.14 -12.81
C THR A 117 0.45 9.20 -13.50
N ASP A 118 0.43 9.20 -14.83
CA ASP A 118 1.51 8.59 -15.57
C ASP A 118 2.77 9.44 -15.41
N LEU A 119 3.80 8.85 -14.79
CA LEU A 119 5.14 9.42 -14.88
C LEU A 119 5.71 9.06 -16.26
N PRO A 120 6.12 10.03 -17.06
CA PRO A 120 6.26 9.84 -18.51
C PRO A 120 7.53 9.13 -18.95
N THR A 121 8.22 8.36 -18.12
CA THR A 121 9.54 7.89 -18.54
C THR A 121 9.74 6.40 -18.34
N GLN A 122 9.85 5.69 -19.46
CA GLN A 122 10.43 4.34 -19.50
C GLN A 122 11.89 4.33 -18.92
N GLU A 123 12.56 5.46 -18.89
CA GLU A 123 13.93 5.60 -18.38
C GLU A 123 14.01 5.52 -16.86
N ASP A 124 12.92 5.81 -16.16
CA ASP A 124 12.87 5.77 -14.68
C ASP A 124 12.51 4.40 -14.12
N HIS A 125 12.08 3.47 -14.98
CA HIS A 125 11.76 2.10 -14.60
C HIS A 125 12.99 1.21 -14.70
N SER A 126 13.31 0.52 -13.61
CA SER A 126 14.43 -0.43 -13.57
C SER A 126 14.07 -1.56 -12.63
N TYR A 127 14.20 -2.78 -13.12
CA TYR A 127 14.03 -3.98 -12.30
C TYR A 127 14.93 -3.98 -11.05
N ASP A 128 16.16 -3.50 -11.19
CA ASP A 128 17.07 -3.37 -10.04
C ASP A 128 16.59 -2.36 -9.00
N LYS A 129 15.99 -1.24 -9.44
CA LYS A 129 15.36 -0.27 -8.53
C LYS A 129 14.15 -0.89 -7.85
N TYR A 130 13.30 -1.61 -8.58
CA TYR A 130 12.17 -2.35 -8.03
C TYR A 130 12.62 -3.32 -6.94
N LEU A 131 13.56 -4.22 -7.25
CA LEU A 131 14.10 -5.17 -6.29
C LEU A 131 14.72 -4.48 -5.06
N SER A 132 15.43 -3.39 -5.27
CA SER A 132 16.02 -2.61 -4.18
C SER A 132 14.94 -1.99 -3.28
N ASN A 133 13.87 -1.45 -3.84
CA ASN A 133 12.75 -0.91 -3.10
C ASN A 133 11.96 -2.01 -2.39
N PHE A 134 11.69 -3.11 -3.08
CA PHE A 134 11.04 -4.28 -2.50
C PHE A 134 11.81 -4.76 -1.26
N LYS A 135 13.11 -5.00 -1.41
CA LYS A 135 13.97 -5.40 -0.30
C LYS A 135 13.93 -4.39 0.85
N ARG A 136 14.07 -3.10 0.55
CA ARG A 136 14.05 -2.03 1.55
C ARG A 136 12.74 -2.01 2.34
N VAL A 137 11.60 -2.14 1.66
CA VAL A 137 10.28 -2.15 2.30
C VAL A 137 10.16 -3.36 3.23
N ILE A 138 10.50 -4.55 2.75
CA ILE A 138 10.47 -5.77 3.56
C ILE A 138 11.42 -5.67 4.77
N ASP A 139 12.65 -5.21 4.57
CA ASP A 139 13.63 -5.09 5.67
C ASP A 139 13.14 -4.10 6.75
N ASN A 140 12.51 -2.99 6.36
CA ASN A 140 11.96 -2.03 7.30
C ASN A 140 10.86 -2.64 8.18
N HIS A 141 9.91 -3.37 7.58
CA HIS A 141 8.83 -4.02 8.34
C HIS A 141 9.36 -5.20 9.18
N ASN A 142 10.31 -5.98 8.64
CA ASN A 142 10.95 -7.04 9.40
C ASN A 142 11.71 -6.52 10.62
N SER A 143 12.27 -5.31 10.58
CA SER A 143 12.92 -4.70 11.75
C SER A 143 11.94 -4.43 12.91
N SER A 144 10.65 -4.33 12.64
CA SER A 144 9.58 -4.13 13.61
C SER A 144 8.88 -5.44 14.03
N TYR A 145 9.32 -6.57 13.51
CA TYR A 145 8.66 -7.87 13.74
C TYR A 145 8.51 -8.24 15.22
N ASP A 146 9.55 -8.00 16.03
CA ASP A 146 9.50 -8.30 17.46
C ASP A 146 8.47 -7.43 18.19
N LEU A 147 8.27 -6.18 17.74
CA LEU A 147 7.23 -5.31 18.27
C LEU A 147 5.84 -5.86 17.97
N TYR A 148 5.59 -6.30 16.71
CA TYR A 148 4.31 -6.92 16.33
C TYR A 148 4.02 -8.16 17.15
N LYS A 149 5.03 -9.01 17.31
CA LYS A 149 4.93 -10.25 18.09
C LYS A 149 4.68 -10.01 19.57
N ASN A 150 5.24 -8.95 20.13
CA ASN A 150 5.00 -8.58 21.53
C ASN A 150 3.57 -8.09 21.76
N ASN A 151 2.99 -7.39 20.77
CA ASN A 151 1.61 -6.92 20.83
C ASN A 151 0.60 -8.06 20.64
N HIS A 152 0.94 -9.06 19.81
CA HIS A 152 0.06 -10.17 19.46
C HIS A 152 0.80 -11.51 19.56
N VAL A 153 0.95 -11.99 20.81
CA VAL A 153 1.63 -13.26 21.08
C VAL A 153 0.89 -14.43 20.41
N ASN A 154 1.63 -15.29 19.71
CA ASN A 154 1.13 -16.47 18.97
C ASN A 154 0.32 -16.17 17.71
N TYR A 155 0.32 -14.92 17.21
CA TYR A 155 -0.24 -14.62 15.89
C TYR A 155 0.82 -14.85 14.80
N LYS A 156 0.36 -15.23 13.61
CA LYS A 156 1.22 -15.31 12.42
C LYS A 156 1.11 -14.01 11.66
N LEU A 157 2.26 -13.48 11.22
CA LEU A 157 2.32 -12.26 10.41
C LEU A 157 2.12 -12.59 8.94
N ILE A 158 1.32 -11.75 8.30
CA ILE A 158 1.10 -11.70 6.86
C ILE A 158 1.57 -10.33 6.36
N TYR A 159 2.23 -10.32 5.23
CA TYR A 159 2.49 -9.10 4.47
C TYR A 159 1.53 -9.04 3.28
N LEU A 160 0.69 -8.01 3.23
CA LEU A 160 -0.08 -7.65 2.05
C LEU A 160 0.70 -6.57 1.30
N ILE A 161 1.18 -6.91 0.11
CA ILE A 161 2.04 -6.02 -0.68
C ILE A 161 1.23 -5.51 -1.86
N LEU A 162 1.00 -4.19 -1.88
CA LEU A 162 0.51 -3.49 -3.05
C LEU A 162 1.71 -3.18 -3.95
N ASP A 163 1.73 -3.82 -5.10
CA ASP A 163 2.73 -3.58 -6.13
C ASP A 163 2.22 -2.50 -7.09
N GLU A 164 2.84 -1.34 -7.06
CA GLU A 164 2.54 -0.21 -7.94
C GLU A 164 3.60 -0.04 -9.03
N SER A 165 4.42 -1.06 -9.24
CA SER A 165 5.32 -1.06 -10.38
C SER A 165 4.50 -1.05 -11.67
N SER A 166 4.83 -0.15 -12.57
CA SER A 166 4.30 -0.21 -13.92
C SER A 166 4.77 -1.50 -14.58
N SER A 167 3.86 -2.13 -15.33
CA SER A 167 4.15 -3.37 -16.04
C SER A 167 5.44 -3.23 -16.85
N TYR A 168 6.45 -4.01 -16.50
CA TYR A 168 7.65 -4.16 -17.31
C TYR A 168 7.23 -4.87 -18.61
N ILE A 169 7.23 -4.14 -19.71
CA ILE A 169 7.17 -4.75 -21.03
C ILE A 169 8.58 -5.28 -21.29
N GLU A 170 8.80 -6.56 -21.08
CA GLU A 170 9.98 -7.21 -21.62
C GLU A 170 9.97 -6.98 -23.12
N LYS A 171 10.93 -6.23 -23.62
CA LYS A 171 11.21 -6.21 -25.06
C LYS A 171 11.87 -7.54 -25.36
N GLU A 172 11.14 -8.45 -26.06
CA GLU A 172 11.73 -9.57 -26.78
C GLU A 172 12.78 -9.11 -27.79
#